data_6e71d166bde057f06df11e5edd8e4e01
#
_entry.id   6e71d166bde057f06df11e5edd8e4e01
#
_cell.length_a   1.000
_cell.length_b   1.000
_cell.length_c   1.000
_cell.angle_alpha   90.00
_cell.angle_beta   90.00
_cell.angle_gamma   90.00
#
_symmetry.space_group_name_H-M   'P 1'
#
loop_
_entity.id
_entity.type
_entity.pdbx_description
1 polymer ?
#
loop_
_entity_poly.entity_id
_entity_poly.type
_entity_poly.pdbx_seq_one_letter_code
_entity_poly.pdbx_strand_id
1 'polypeptide(L)'
;DMINELMDANRNMTYPDQEILDAATQEYKVDNQFVLDPVGIKATRLEGNFLNILWRKAFYDNLNNCFEKSGISIAEMYLAPLALADAVLSEAEKRGGCVLVDFGADTTTVSVYYKNILRHLAVIPLGGNNITKDIASLQMEEKDAEAMKLKYGSAFTENNDIDNTLKYSIDSERTVESRKFIEIVEARIGEIVENIWCQVPSDYADKLLGGIILTGGGMNLKNIERCIRNTTHIDKIRKANFVTHTIASSNADITAKNGDMNTILGLLIKGEMNCAGPEYNPAQSNLFNNEDIAVATPIDQQQQPYTPSSTTRQGQGIVPTPEEKKKAEAERRKREEEERKLREEEEARERELEEEKRRNSFWNKFSMVVFSLSLIHI
;
A
#
# COMPACT_ATOMS: atom_id res chain seq x y z
N ASP A 1 -27.22 9.07 -8.35
CA ASP A 1 -27.07 9.57 -9.73
C ASP A 1 -25.91 10.59 -9.83
N MET A 2 -25.92 11.75 -9.15
CA MET A 2 -24.84 12.75 -9.22
C MET A 2 -23.44 12.22 -8.89
N ILE A 3 -23.31 11.29 -7.93
CA ILE A 3 -22.01 10.69 -7.59
C ILE A 3 -21.48 9.87 -8.77
N ASN A 4 -22.33 9.04 -9.38
CA ASN A 4 -21.93 8.24 -10.53
C ASN A 4 -21.58 9.11 -11.73
N GLU A 5 -22.35 10.15 -11.99
CA GLU A 5 -22.05 11.13 -13.04
C GLU A 5 -20.69 11.82 -12.82
N LEU A 6 -20.38 12.17 -11.55
CA LEU A 6 -19.11 12.79 -11.20
C LEU A 6 -17.92 11.80 -11.35
N MET A 7 -18.10 10.54 -10.94
CA MET A 7 -17.11 9.50 -11.12
C MET A 7 -16.88 9.16 -12.60
N ASP A 8 -17.95 9.09 -13.38
CA ASP A 8 -17.85 8.86 -14.82
C ASP A 8 -17.18 10.04 -15.54
N ALA A 9 -17.48 11.28 -15.13
CA ALA A 9 -16.80 12.46 -15.64
C ALA A 9 -15.29 12.41 -15.33
N ASN A 10 -14.89 12.00 -14.13
CA ASN A 10 -13.49 11.83 -13.77
C ASN A 10 -12.80 10.73 -14.61
N ARG A 11 -13.45 9.56 -14.77
CA ARG A 11 -12.92 8.45 -15.58
C ARG A 11 -12.75 8.80 -17.06
N ASN A 12 -13.60 9.67 -17.57
CA ASN A 12 -13.55 10.13 -18.95
C ASN A 12 -12.54 11.28 -19.20
N MET A 13 -11.80 11.71 -18.17
CA MET A 13 -10.71 12.65 -18.34
C MET A 13 -9.62 12.05 -19.21
N THR A 14 -9.17 12.80 -20.21
CA THR A 14 -8.13 12.35 -21.14
C THR A 14 -6.81 13.03 -20.81
N TYR A 15 -5.76 12.23 -20.74
CA TYR A 15 -4.39 12.68 -20.55
C TYR A 15 -3.56 12.33 -21.80
N PRO A 16 -2.66 13.21 -22.26
CA PRO A 16 -1.73 12.87 -23.34
C PRO A 16 -0.88 11.65 -22.91
N ASP A 17 -0.85 10.62 -23.75
CA ASP A 17 -0.05 9.39 -23.56
C ASP A 17 -0.28 8.62 -22.25
N GLN A 18 -1.30 8.97 -21.47
CA GLN A 18 -1.65 8.33 -20.20
C GLN A 18 -3.14 8.01 -20.14
N GLU A 19 -3.49 7.03 -19.32
CA GLU A 19 -4.86 6.64 -18.98
C GLU A 19 -5.01 6.51 -17.47
N ILE A 20 -6.23 6.69 -16.98
CA ILE A 20 -6.57 6.46 -15.58
C ILE A 20 -6.70 4.96 -15.38
N LEU A 21 -5.81 4.38 -14.56
CA LEU A 21 -5.89 3.00 -14.13
C LEU A 21 -6.90 2.84 -13.00
N ASP A 22 -6.83 3.74 -12.02
CA ASP A 22 -7.71 3.76 -10.84
C ASP A 22 -7.84 5.16 -10.28
N ALA A 23 -8.87 5.39 -9.46
CA ALA A 23 -9.14 6.68 -8.85
C ALA A 23 -9.63 6.51 -7.41
N ALA A 24 -8.90 7.11 -6.46
CA ALA A 24 -9.30 7.16 -5.06
C ALA A 24 -9.95 8.52 -4.76
N THR A 25 -11.23 8.49 -4.36
CA THR A 25 -11.91 9.70 -3.91
C THR A 25 -11.29 10.21 -2.62
N GLN A 26 -10.86 11.46 -2.61
CA GLN A 26 -10.27 12.10 -1.44
C GLN A 26 -11.32 12.72 -0.53
N GLU A 27 -12.24 13.44 -1.13
CA GLU A 27 -13.35 14.09 -0.41
C GLU A 27 -14.42 14.54 -1.41
N TYR A 28 -15.63 14.72 -0.90
CA TYR A 28 -16.71 15.37 -1.62
C TYR A 28 -17.03 16.72 -0.98
N LYS A 29 -17.56 17.65 -1.79
CA LYS A 29 -18.06 18.93 -1.33
C LYS A 29 -19.50 19.07 -1.79
N VAL A 30 -20.42 19.08 -0.83
CA VAL A 30 -21.87 19.17 -1.03
C VAL A 30 -22.30 20.57 -0.62
N ASP A 31 -22.78 21.39 -1.57
CA ASP A 31 -23.25 22.77 -1.32
C ASP A 31 -22.27 23.58 -0.44
N ASN A 32 -20.95 23.49 -0.73
CA ASN A 32 -19.83 24.09 -0.01
C ASN A 32 -19.43 23.46 1.33
N GLN A 33 -20.00 22.32 1.72
CA GLN A 33 -19.58 21.57 2.92
C GLN A 33 -18.80 20.31 2.53
N PHE A 34 -17.65 20.07 3.16
CA PHE A 34 -16.87 18.85 2.93
C PHE A 34 -17.51 17.66 3.64
N VAL A 35 -17.70 16.57 2.90
CA VAL A 35 -18.26 15.32 3.40
C VAL A 35 -17.46 14.14 2.84
N LEU A 36 -17.32 13.08 3.63
CA LEU A 36 -16.66 11.84 3.20
C LEU A 36 -17.62 10.95 2.39
N ASP A 37 -18.88 10.89 2.80
CA ASP A 37 -19.90 10.12 2.13
C ASP A 37 -21.13 11.01 1.85
N PRO A 38 -21.38 11.39 0.59
CA PRO A 38 -22.51 12.22 0.20
C PRO A 38 -23.78 11.43 -0.06
N VAL A 39 -23.79 10.09 0.12
CA VAL A 39 -24.97 9.25 -0.19
C VAL A 39 -26.14 9.64 0.71
N GLY A 40 -27.28 9.89 0.07
CA GLY A 40 -28.52 10.27 0.78
C GLY A 40 -28.64 11.75 1.14
N ILE A 41 -27.62 12.58 0.90
CA ILE A 41 -27.67 14.02 1.12
C ILE A 41 -28.31 14.69 -0.10
N LYS A 42 -29.33 15.52 0.13
CA LYS A 42 -29.92 16.35 -0.95
C LYS A 42 -28.99 17.55 -1.19
N ALA A 43 -28.54 17.71 -2.42
CA ALA A 43 -27.65 18.76 -2.82
C ALA A 43 -28.07 19.41 -4.15
N THR A 44 -27.72 20.67 -4.31
CA THR A 44 -27.83 21.36 -5.61
C THR A 44 -26.51 21.31 -6.36
N ARG A 45 -25.38 21.18 -5.65
CA ARG A 45 -24.04 21.10 -6.21
C ARG A 45 -23.21 20.04 -5.50
N LEU A 46 -22.59 19.16 -6.29
CA LEU A 46 -21.65 18.17 -5.81
C LEU A 46 -20.31 18.37 -6.54
N GLU A 47 -19.24 18.49 -5.77
CA GLU A 47 -17.87 18.49 -6.26
C GLU A 47 -17.15 17.28 -5.65
N GLY A 48 -16.19 16.69 -6.38
CA GLY A 48 -15.34 15.61 -5.89
C GLY A 48 -13.88 15.92 -6.14
N ASN A 49 -13.04 15.59 -5.18
CA ASN A 49 -11.60 15.62 -5.31
C ASN A 49 -11.09 14.19 -5.43
N PHE A 50 -10.31 13.89 -6.46
CA PHE A 50 -9.85 12.53 -6.79
C PHE A 50 -8.33 12.47 -6.88
N LEU A 51 -7.75 11.43 -6.32
CA LEU A 51 -6.38 11.01 -6.60
C LEU A 51 -6.44 10.00 -7.76
N ASN A 52 -6.11 10.44 -8.97
CA ASN A 52 -6.06 9.59 -10.14
C ASN A 52 -4.71 8.90 -10.24
N ILE A 53 -4.72 7.59 -10.40
CA ILE A 53 -3.55 6.77 -10.64
C ILE A 53 -3.45 6.54 -12.13
N LEU A 54 -2.38 7.04 -12.72
CA LEU A 54 -2.18 7.04 -14.16
C LEU A 54 -1.11 6.03 -14.56
N TRP A 55 -1.26 5.43 -15.73
CA TRP A 55 -0.21 4.67 -16.37
C TRP A 55 -0.03 5.10 -17.83
N ARG A 56 1.11 4.76 -18.43
CA ARG A 56 1.37 5.09 -19.84
C ARG A 56 0.60 4.17 -20.76
N LYS A 57 -0.08 4.72 -21.77
CA LYS A 57 -0.79 3.95 -22.81
C LYS A 57 0.11 2.91 -23.47
N ALA A 58 1.33 3.30 -23.84
CA ALA A 58 2.30 2.38 -24.44
C ALA A 58 2.63 1.16 -23.56
N PHE A 59 2.64 1.33 -22.22
CA PHE A 59 2.84 0.21 -21.30
C PHE A 59 1.62 -0.73 -21.31
N TYR A 60 0.43 -0.17 -21.26
CA TYR A 60 -0.83 -0.92 -21.31
C TYR A 60 -0.94 -1.72 -22.62
N ASP A 61 -0.71 -1.07 -23.74
CA ASP A 61 -0.75 -1.70 -25.07
C ASP A 61 0.28 -2.82 -25.19
N ASN A 62 1.51 -2.59 -24.71
CA ASN A 62 2.57 -3.58 -24.72
C ASN A 62 2.22 -4.80 -23.84
N LEU A 63 1.64 -4.57 -22.67
CA LEU A 63 1.21 -5.63 -21.76
C LEU A 63 0.14 -6.50 -22.43
N ASN A 64 -0.92 -5.88 -22.95
CA ASN A 64 -2.00 -6.57 -23.65
C ASN A 64 -1.49 -7.35 -24.86
N ASN A 65 -0.68 -6.73 -25.70
CA ASN A 65 -0.07 -7.38 -26.88
C ASN A 65 0.82 -8.58 -26.50
N CYS A 66 1.54 -8.50 -25.38
CA CYS A 66 2.37 -9.59 -24.87
C CYS A 66 1.52 -10.80 -24.48
N PHE A 67 0.46 -10.59 -23.72
CA PHE A 67 -0.44 -11.65 -23.28
C PHE A 67 -1.24 -12.23 -24.45
N GLU A 68 -1.77 -11.39 -25.34
CA GLU A 68 -2.48 -11.81 -26.56
C GLU A 68 -1.61 -12.70 -27.46
N LYS A 69 -0.36 -12.26 -27.74
CA LYS A 69 0.60 -13.06 -28.52
C LYS A 69 0.99 -14.38 -27.85
N SER A 70 0.91 -14.44 -26.53
CA SER A 70 1.16 -15.66 -25.77
C SER A 70 -0.08 -16.58 -25.68
N GLY A 71 -1.21 -16.17 -26.23
CA GLY A 71 -2.47 -16.91 -26.17
C GLY A 71 -3.10 -16.94 -24.76
N ILE A 72 -2.72 -15.98 -23.90
CA ILE A 72 -3.21 -15.88 -22.52
C ILE A 72 -4.18 -14.68 -22.45
N SER A 73 -5.40 -14.92 -22.02
CA SER A 73 -6.37 -13.84 -21.77
C SER A 73 -6.13 -13.23 -20.39
N ILE A 74 -6.09 -11.91 -20.32
CA ILE A 74 -6.09 -11.19 -19.04
C ILE A 74 -7.53 -11.15 -18.56
N ALA A 75 -7.79 -11.78 -17.40
CA ALA A 75 -9.12 -11.78 -16.79
C ALA A 75 -9.38 -10.49 -16.00
N GLU A 76 -8.41 -10.10 -15.17
CA GLU A 76 -8.50 -8.94 -14.29
C GLU A 76 -7.13 -8.26 -14.15
N MET A 77 -7.15 -6.95 -13.94
CA MET A 77 -5.95 -6.17 -13.66
C MET A 77 -6.17 -5.34 -12.39
N TYR A 78 -5.23 -5.45 -11.47
CA TYR A 78 -5.24 -4.73 -10.20
C TYR A 78 -3.96 -3.95 -10.00
N LEU A 79 -4.07 -2.81 -9.35
CA LEU A 79 -2.90 -2.06 -8.91
C LEU A 79 -2.28 -2.75 -7.69
N ALA A 80 -1.05 -3.24 -7.84
CA ALA A 80 -0.36 -4.01 -6.83
C ALA A 80 -0.28 -3.32 -5.45
N PRO A 81 0.06 -2.03 -5.31
CA PRO A 81 0.07 -1.36 -4.00
C PRO A 81 -1.29 -1.33 -3.29
N LEU A 82 -2.41 -1.26 -4.02
CA LEU A 82 -3.74 -1.28 -3.40
C LEU A 82 -4.09 -2.70 -2.92
N ALA A 83 -3.85 -3.71 -3.75
CA ALA A 83 -4.06 -5.11 -3.38
C ALA A 83 -3.20 -5.52 -2.18
N LEU A 84 -1.94 -5.07 -2.16
CA LEU A 84 -1.04 -5.28 -1.05
C LEU A 84 -1.57 -4.62 0.24
N ALA A 85 -2.00 -3.36 0.17
CA ALA A 85 -2.54 -2.64 1.31
C ALA A 85 -3.77 -3.33 1.91
N ASP A 86 -4.68 -3.85 1.07
CA ASP A 86 -5.85 -4.61 1.52
C ASP A 86 -5.46 -5.93 2.19
N ALA A 87 -4.35 -6.54 1.75
CA ALA A 87 -3.88 -7.82 2.27
C ALA A 87 -3.08 -7.72 3.57
N VAL A 88 -2.42 -6.58 3.85
CA VAL A 88 -1.47 -6.46 4.98
C VAL A 88 -1.84 -5.40 6.02
N LEU A 89 -2.67 -4.41 5.68
CA LEU A 89 -3.11 -3.37 6.62
C LEU A 89 -4.43 -3.72 7.29
N SER A 90 -4.54 -3.39 8.56
CA SER A 90 -5.82 -3.40 9.26
C SER A 90 -6.62 -2.12 8.97
N GLU A 91 -7.95 -2.20 9.10
CA GLU A 91 -8.83 -1.03 8.99
C GLU A 91 -8.51 0.05 10.04
N ALA A 92 -8.03 -0.36 11.22
CA ALA A 92 -7.62 0.59 12.26
C ALA A 92 -6.35 1.37 11.85
N GLU A 93 -5.39 0.74 11.18
CA GLU A 93 -4.19 1.40 10.66
C GLU A 93 -4.55 2.37 9.53
N LYS A 94 -5.36 1.94 8.55
CA LYS A 94 -5.84 2.81 7.47
C LYS A 94 -6.62 4.02 7.99
N ARG A 95 -7.48 3.81 9.01
CA ARG A 95 -8.29 4.87 9.62
C ARG A 95 -7.46 5.85 10.41
N GLY A 96 -6.57 5.35 11.26
CA GLY A 96 -5.74 6.16 12.14
C GLY A 96 -4.60 6.89 11.44
N GLY A 97 -4.35 6.57 10.17
CA GLY A 97 -3.23 7.07 9.39
C GLY A 97 -2.01 6.17 9.51
N CYS A 98 -1.50 5.71 8.37
CA CYS A 98 -0.29 4.89 8.30
C CYS A 98 0.45 5.07 6.98
N VAL A 99 1.71 4.71 6.99
CA VAL A 99 2.55 4.60 5.78
C VAL A 99 2.85 3.12 5.57
N LEU A 100 2.47 2.59 4.41
CA LEU A 100 2.88 1.26 3.96
C LEU A 100 4.08 1.42 3.03
N VAL A 101 5.16 0.74 3.35
CA VAL A 101 6.40 0.71 2.57
C VAL A 101 6.61 -0.70 2.05
N ASP A 102 6.49 -0.89 0.75
CA ASP A 102 6.90 -2.13 0.07
C ASP A 102 8.34 -1.95 -0.42
N PHE A 103 9.27 -2.48 0.34
CA PHE A 103 10.69 -2.36 0.09
C PHE A 103 11.18 -3.51 -0.81
N GLY A 104 11.08 -3.32 -2.11
CA GLY A 104 11.47 -4.29 -3.12
C GLY A 104 12.97 -4.31 -3.44
N ALA A 105 13.33 -5.09 -4.46
CA ALA A 105 14.71 -5.21 -4.93
C ALA A 105 15.16 -3.96 -5.72
N ASP A 106 14.38 -3.52 -6.71
CA ASP A 106 14.72 -2.40 -7.59
C ASP A 106 13.95 -1.13 -7.27
N THR A 107 12.78 -1.27 -6.63
CA THR A 107 11.89 -0.15 -6.30
C THR A 107 11.38 -0.27 -4.88
N THR A 108 11.06 0.88 -4.30
CA THR A 108 10.34 0.97 -3.03
C THR A 108 9.04 1.73 -3.26
N THR A 109 7.92 1.13 -2.91
CA THR A 109 6.60 1.77 -3.02
C THR A 109 6.16 2.32 -1.66
N VAL A 110 5.70 3.56 -1.66
CA VAL A 110 5.21 4.27 -0.46
C VAL A 110 3.75 4.61 -0.65
N SER A 111 2.88 4.08 0.20
CA SER A 111 1.44 4.35 0.20
C SER A 111 1.04 4.97 1.54
N VAL A 112 0.44 6.15 1.52
CA VAL A 112 -0.02 6.86 2.72
C VAL A 112 -1.53 6.77 2.81
N TYR A 113 -2.02 6.21 3.90
CA TYR A 113 -3.44 6.09 4.20
C TYR A 113 -3.83 6.99 5.38
N TYR A 114 -5.00 7.61 5.30
CA TYR A 114 -5.62 8.34 6.40
C TYR A 114 -7.14 8.35 6.23
N LYS A 115 -7.89 8.09 7.30
CA LYS A 115 -9.36 7.98 7.30
C LYS A 115 -9.86 6.92 6.28
N ASN A 116 -9.18 5.79 6.18
CA ASN A 116 -9.42 4.68 5.23
C ASN A 116 -9.25 5.06 3.74
N ILE A 117 -8.65 6.20 3.43
CA ILE A 117 -8.47 6.69 2.06
C ILE A 117 -6.98 6.71 1.75
N LEU A 118 -6.61 6.25 0.55
CA LEU A 118 -5.27 6.45 0.01
C LEU A 118 -5.06 7.94 -0.26
N ARG A 119 -4.11 8.55 0.44
CA ARG A 119 -3.81 9.99 0.33
C ARG A 119 -2.64 10.29 -0.57
N HIS A 120 -1.69 9.35 -0.64
CA HIS A 120 -0.52 9.48 -1.50
C HIS A 120 -0.01 8.10 -1.89
N LEU A 121 0.50 8.00 -3.11
CA LEU A 121 1.16 6.82 -3.64
C LEU A 121 2.38 7.26 -4.46
N ALA A 122 3.53 6.73 -4.12
CA ALA A 122 4.77 6.99 -4.86
C ALA A 122 5.57 5.70 -5.04
N VAL A 123 6.29 5.62 -6.15
CA VAL A 123 7.26 4.56 -6.43
C VAL A 123 8.63 5.19 -6.59
N ILE A 124 9.54 4.80 -5.73
CA ILE A 124 10.92 5.28 -5.71
C ILE A 124 11.77 4.26 -6.48
N PRO A 125 12.57 4.65 -7.47
CA PRO A 125 13.41 3.73 -8.25
C PRO A 125 14.70 3.36 -7.48
N LEU A 126 14.56 3.05 -6.21
CA LEU A 126 15.61 2.61 -5.29
C LEU A 126 15.10 1.42 -4.48
N GLY A 127 15.92 0.41 -4.31
CA GLY A 127 15.60 -0.79 -3.56
C GLY A 127 16.85 -1.54 -3.10
N GLY A 128 16.68 -2.79 -2.66
CA GLY A 128 17.74 -3.63 -2.12
C GLY A 128 18.92 -3.85 -3.08
N ASN A 129 18.67 -3.85 -4.40
CA ASN A 129 19.71 -3.99 -5.42
C ASN A 129 20.65 -2.78 -5.49
N ASN A 130 20.22 -1.59 -5.09
CA ASN A 130 21.10 -0.44 -5.00
C ASN A 130 22.17 -0.65 -3.92
N ILE A 131 21.82 -1.24 -2.78
CA ILE A 131 22.78 -1.62 -1.74
C ILE A 131 23.76 -2.67 -2.29
N THR A 132 23.26 -3.68 -3.00
CA THR A 132 24.06 -4.72 -3.63
C THR A 132 25.08 -4.14 -4.62
N LYS A 133 24.66 -3.21 -5.47
CA LYS A 133 25.54 -2.53 -6.44
C LYS A 133 26.63 -1.70 -5.75
N ASP A 134 26.30 -1.03 -4.65
CA ASP A 134 27.31 -0.28 -3.90
C ASP A 134 28.35 -1.22 -3.25
N ILE A 135 27.91 -2.37 -2.72
CA ILE A 135 28.83 -3.40 -2.22
C ILE A 135 29.69 -3.97 -3.36
N ALA A 136 29.08 -4.22 -4.55
CA ALA A 136 29.79 -4.72 -5.71
C ALA A 136 30.89 -3.76 -6.22
N SER A 137 30.77 -2.45 -5.89
CA SER A 137 31.83 -1.46 -6.17
C SER A 137 33.17 -1.78 -5.50
N LEU A 138 33.18 -2.67 -4.50
CA LEU A 138 34.39 -3.26 -3.91
C LEU A 138 35.09 -4.27 -4.83
N GLN A 139 34.75 -4.26 -6.12
CA GLN A 139 35.29 -5.13 -7.17
C GLN A 139 34.94 -6.62 -6.98
N MET A 140 33.69 -6.89 -6.66
CA MET A 140 33.14 -8.25 -6.61
C MET A 140 31.93 -8.37 -7.56
N GLU A 141 31.53 -9.58 -7.86
CA GLU A 141 30.32 -9.84 -8.64
C GLU A 141 29.06 -9.52 -7.81
N GLU A 142 27.98 -9.06 -8.48
CA GLU A 142 26.72 -8.71 -7.80
C GLU A 142 26.15 -9.85 -6.97
N LYS A 143 26.31 -11.10 -7.42
CA LYS A 143 25.87 -12.29 -6.69
C LYS A 143 26.59 -12.44 -5.33
N ASP A 144 27.90 -12.19 -5.32
CA ASP A 144 28.70 -12.27 -4.11
C ASP A 144 28.43 -11.09 -3.18
N ALA A 145 28.22 -9.89 -3.76
CA ALA A 145 27.78 -8.71 -3.05
C ALA A 145 26.42 -8.92 -2.37
N GLU A 146 25.45 -9.55 -3.08
CA GLU A 146 24.14 -9.90 -2.51
C GLU A 146 24.30 -10.88 -1.35
N ALA A 147 25.07 -11.93 -1.52
CA ALA A 147 25.35 -12.90 -0.45
C ALA A 147 26.01 -12.23 0.78
N MET A 148 26.91 -11.28 0.53
CA MET A 148 27.56 -10.49 1.60
C MET A 148 26.57 -9.57 2.29
N LYS A 149 25.69 -8.89 1.55
CA LYS A 149 24.60 -8.06 2.08
C LYS A 149 23.69 -8.86 3.00
N LEU A 150 23.21 -10.01 2.53
CA LEU A 150 22.31 -10.87 3.30
C LEU A 150 22.95 -11.41 4.56
N LYS A 151 24.26 -11.67 4.55
CA LYS A 151 24.99 -12.25 5.68
C LYS A 151 25.41 -11.21 6.71
N TYR A 152 25.89 -10.05 6.28
CA TYR A 152 26.57 -9.07 7.14
C TYR A 152 25.89 -7.69 7.15
N GLY A 153 24.97 -7.43 6.21
CA GLY A 153 24.31 -6.14 6.07
C GLY A 153 23.49 -5.77 7.29
N SER A 154 23.59 -4.51 7.69
CA SER A 154 22.77 -3.90 8.73
C SER A 154 22.39 -2.49 8.31
N ALA A 155 21.16 -2.09 8.55
CA ALA A 155 20.68 -0.75 8.24
C ALA A 155 21.12 0.29 9.26
N PHE A 156 21.53 -0.16 10.44
CA PHE A 156 22.03 0.70 11.51
C PHE A 156 22.91 -0.12 12.45
N THR A 157 24.08 0.41 12.78
CA THR A 157 25.02 -0.18 13.73
C THR A 157 25.52 0.90 14.67
N GLU A 158 25.50 0.67 15.98
CA GLU A 158 26.08 1.61 16.91
C GLU A 158 27.61 1.64 16.78
N ASN A 159 28.20 2.83 16.89
CA ASN A 159 29.65 2.97 16.73
C ASN A 159 30.45 2.07 17.69
N ASN A 160 29.89 1.79 18.87
CA ASN A 160 30.52 0.93 19.87
C ASN A 160 30.44 -0.57 19.51
N ASP A 161 29.51 -0.94 18.63
CA ASP A 161 29.30 -2.32 18.19
C ASP A 161 30.13 -2.65 16.94
N ILE A 162 30.80 -1.65 16.34
CA ILE A 162 31.64 -1.85 15.17
C ILE A 162 33.02 -2.39 15.62
N ASP A 163 33.28 -3.66 15.33
CA ASP A 163 34.59 -4.25 15.50
C ASP A 163 35.51 -3.84 14.35
N ASN A 164 36.39 -2.91 14.62
CA ASN A 164 37.36 -2.40 13.64
C ASN A 164 38.47 -3.41 13.28
N THR A 165 38.60 -4.50 14.02
CA THR A 165 39.56 -5.58 13.73
C THR A 165 39.01 -6.62 12.79
N LEU A 166 37.66 -6.68 12.65
CA LEU A 166 36.95 -7.63 11.83
C LEU A 166 37.09 -7.27 10.35
N LYS A 167 37.37 -8.28 9.54
CA LYS A 167 37.39 -8.19 8.08
C LYS A 167 36.49 -9.23 7.46
N TYR A 168 35.75 -8.84 6.44
CA TYR A 168 34.91 -9.74 5.66
C TYR A 168 35.68 -10.18 4.42
N SER A 169 35.71 -11.48 4.13
CA SER A 169 36.35 -12.02 2.93
C SER A 169 35.52 -11.66 1.69
N ILE A 170 36.16 -11.11 0.68
CA ILE A 170 35.60 -10.90 -0.65
C ILE A 170 35.88 -12.14 -1.50
N ASP A 171 37.13 -12.58 -1.50
CA ASP A 171 37.60 -13.82 -2.14
C ASP A 171 38.78 -14.42 -1.36
N SER A 172 39.55 -15.31 -1.99
CA SER A 172 40.69 -15.98 -1.35
C SER A 172 41.83 -15.03 -0.92
N GLU A 173 41.94 -13.86 -1.56
CA GLU A 173 43.06 -12.94 -1.36
C GLU A 173 42.62 -11.56 -0.80
N ARG A 174 41.37 -11.18 -1.02
CA ARG A 174 40.88 -9.85 -0.68
C ARG A 174 39.88 -9.87 0.47
N THR A 175 39.99 -8.85 1.29
CA THR A 175 39.07 -8.61 2.40
C THR A 175 38.65 -7.15 2.42
N VAL A 176 37.49 -6.85 3.00
CA VAL A 176 37.03 -5.51 3.33
C VAL A 176 36.93 -5.34 4.84
N GLU A 177 37.32 -4.20 5.36
CA GLU A 177 37.17 -3.86 6.78
C GLU A 177 35.68 -3.73 7.12
N SER A 178 35.27 -4.23 8.28
CA SER A 178 33.86 -4.22 8.71
C SER A 178 33.28 -2.82 8.73
N ARG A 179 34.03 -1.82 9.21
CA ARG A 179 33.63 -0.41 9.22
C ARG A 179 33.30 0.09 7.81
N LYS A 180 34.18 -0.13 6.85
CA LYS A 180 33.98 0.31 5.45
C LYS A 180 32.75 -0.35 4.83
N PHE A 181 32.54 -1.64 5.10
CA PHE A 181 31.36 -2.37 4.62
C PHE A 181 30.07 -1.81 5.24
N ILE A 182 30.06 -1.59 6.55
CA ILE A 182 28.93 -1.02 7.28
C ILE A 182 28.60 0.37 6.73
N GLU A 183 29.58 1.24 6.56
CA GLU A 183 29.41 2.60 6.03
C GLU A 183 28.77 2.59 4.63
N ILE A 184 29.16 1.66 3.74
CA ILE A 184 28.57 1.52 2.40
C ILE A 184 27.07 1.14 2.52
N VAL A 185 26.75 0.15 3.34
CA VAL A 185 25.36 -0.33 3.49
C VAL A 185 24.50 0.75 4.13
N GLU A 186 24.98 1.37 5.22
CA GLU A 186 24.22 2.38 5.97
C GLU A 186 24.01 3.67 5.16
N ALA A 187 25.00 4.09 4.37
CA ALA A 187 24.85 5.25 3.51
C ALA A 187 23.73 5.06 2.47
N ARG A 188 23.70 3.90 1.81
CA ARG A 188 22.66 3.63 0.81
C ARG A 188 21.28 3.44 1.43
N ILE A 189 21.18 2.70 2.53
CA ILE A 189 19.89 2.51 3.17
C ILE A 189 19.36 3.82 3.77
N GLY A 190 20.25 4.66 4.32
CA GLY A 190 19.90 6.00 4.78
C GLY A 190 19.29 6.84 3.68
N GLU A 191 19.92 6.89 2.50
CA GLU A 191 19.37 7.58 1.33
C GLU A 191 17.98 7.04 0.93
N ILE A 192 17.79 5.70 0.91
CA ILE A 192 16.49 5.11 0.59
C ILE A 192 15.44 5.52 1.62
N VAL A 193 15.75 5.46 2.91
CA VAL A 193 14.82 5.81 3.99
C VAL A 193 14.47 7.30 3.97
N GLU A 194 15.43 8.18 3.71
CA GLU A 194 15.17 9.61 3.51
C GLU A 194 14.24 9.85 2.33
N ASN A 195 14.48 9.18 1.19
CA ASN A 195 13.59 9.27 0.03
C ASN A 195 12.18 8.75 0.32
N ILE A 196 12.05 7.64 1.09
CA ILE A 196 10.75 7.15 1.56
C ILE A 196 10.03 8.23 2.37
N TRP A 197 10.71 8.84 3.34
CA TRP A 197 10.12 9.86 4.20
C TRP A 197 9.74 11.13 3.44
N CYS A 198 10.52 11.54 2.46
CA CYS A 198 10.20 12.66 1.59
C CYS A 198 8.92 12.46 0.76
N GLN A 199 8.46 11.22 0.56
CA GLN A 199 7.19 10.95 -0.11
C GLN A 199 5.97 11.12 0.81
N VAL A 200 6.16 11.22 2.12
CA VAL A 200 5.05 11.42 3.05
C VAL A 200 4.66 12.91 3.04
N PRO A 201 3.45 13.26 2.59
CA PRO A 201 3.05 14.67 2.58
C PRO A 201 3.03 15.24 4.00
N SER A 202 3.49 16.47 4.16
CA SER A 202 3.58 17.16 5.46
C SER A 202 2.26 17.19 6.22
N ASP A 203 1.14 17.28 5.47
CA ASP A 203 -0.21 17.31 6.05
C ASP A 203 -0.61 16.03 6.77
N TYR A 204 0.11 14.93 6.54
CA TYR A 204 -0.15 13.63 7.16
C TYR A 204 0.97 13.14 8.07
N ALA A 205 2.13 13.77 8.07
CA ALA A 205 3.30 13.29 8.82
C ALA A 205 3.03 13.19 10.34
N ASP A 206 2.24 14.07 10.90
CA ASP A 206 1.81 14.10 12.30
C ASP A 206 0.54 13.30 12.60
N LYS A 207 -0.11 12.71 11.57
CA LYS A 207 -1.37 11.97 11.67
C LYS A 207 -1.20 10.46 11.49
N LEU A 208 -0.02 9.93 11.74
CA LEU A 208 0.31 8.52 11.51
C LEU A 208 0.16 7.68 12.78
N LEU A 209 -1.04 7.63 13.37
CA LEU A 209 -1.31 6.82 14.56
C LEU A 209 -1.16 5.30 14.31
N GLY A 210 -1.35 4.87 13.06
CA GLY A 210 -1.05 3.52 12.59
C GLY A 210 0.45 3.25 12.46
N GLY A 211 1.27 4.29 12.32
CA GLY A 211 2.71 4.21 12.19
C GLY A 211 3.18 3.83 10.78
N ILE A 212 4.36 3.23 10.70
CA ILE A 212 4.96 2.75 9.46
C ILE A 212 4.88 1.22 9.42
N ILE A 213 4.36 0.69 8.33
CA ILE A 213 4.27 -0.75 8.08
C ILE A 213 5.23 -1.10 6.94
N LEU A 214 6.14 -2.03 7.21
CA LEU A 214 7.16 -2.48 6.26
C LEU A 214 6.79 -3.84 5.68
N THR A 215 6.98 -4.00 4.39
CA THR A 215 6.87 -5.28 3.69
C THR A 215 7.91 -5.36 2.56
N GLY A 216 7.94 -6.46 1.82
CA GLY A 216 8.96 -6.71 0.81
C GLY A 216 10.29 -7.20 1.38
N GLY A 217 11.18 -7.71 0.52
CA GLY A 217 12.44 -8.33 0.91
C GLY A 217 13.37 -7.41 1.70
N GLY A 218 13.38 -6.12 1.37
CA GLY A 218 14.25 -5.12 2.03
C GLY A 218 13.93 -4.91 3.51
N MET A 219 12.69 -5.21 3.97
CA MET A 219 12.36 -5.13 5.39
C MET A 219 13.14 -6.13 6.26
N ASN A 220 13.74 -7.16 5.65
CA ASN A 220 14.50 -8.19 6.36
C ASN A 220 15.93 -7.74 6.70
N LEU A 221 16.37 -6.60 6.17
CA LEU A 221 17.67 -6.05 6.53
C LEU A 221 17.73 -5.81 8.06
N LYS A 222 18.85 -6.23 8.66
CA LYS A 222 19.04 -6.11 10.11
C LYS A 222 18.92 -4.64 10.54
N ASN A 223 18.26 -4.39 11.66
CA ASN A 223 18.09 -3.05 12.25
C ASN A 223 17.34 -2.01 11.36
N ILE A 224 16.62 -2.43 10.32
CA ILE A 224 15.88 -1.50 9.44
C ILE A 224 14.88 -0.64 10.21
N GLU A 225 14.17 -1.21 11.19
CA GLU A 225 13.22 -0.46 12.02
C GLU A 225 13.91 0.67 12.80
N ARG A 226 15.13 0.41 13.28
CA ARG A 226 15.90 1.40 14.01
C ARG A 226 16.36 2.53 13.07
N CYS A 227 16.84 2.20 11.88
CA CYS A 227 17.19 3.17 10.86
C CYS A 227 16.01 4.10 10.53
N ILE A 228 14.84 3.50 10.25
CA ILE A 228 13.61 4.25 9.95
C ILE A 228 13.19 5.13 11.13
N ARG A 229 13.20 4.60 12.36
CA ARG A 229 12.85 5.39 13.56
C ARG A 229 13.75 6.60 13.75
N ASN A 230 15.05 6.43 13.54
CA ASN A 230 16.02 7.51 13.68
C ASN A 230 15.82 8.62 12.65
N THR A 231 15.42 8.26 11.43
CA THR A 231 15.21 9.22 10.33
C THR A 231 13.82 9.89 10.41
N THR A 232 12.78 9.13 10.71
CA THR A 232 11.39 9.61 10.63
C THR A 232 10.83 10.11 11.96
N HIS A 233 11.46 9.74 13.08
CA HIS A 233 11.00 9.97 14.45
C HIS A 233 9.62 9.35 14.74
N ILE A 234 9.20 8.36 13.95
CA ILE A 234 7.99 7.57 14.17
C ILE A 234 8.36 6.31 14.96
N ASP A 235 7.83 6.20 16.19
CA ASP A 235 8.13 5.06 17.06
C ASP A 235 7.41 3.77 16.65
N LYS A 236 6.18 3.91 16.16
CA LYS A 236 5.36 2.76 15.80
C LYS A 236 5.74 2.25 14.41
N ILE A 237 6.54 1.19 14.41
CA ILE A 237 6.97 0.51 13.18
C ILE A 237 6.60 -0.97 13.31
N ARG A 238 6.00 -1.54 12.26
CA ARG A 238 5.59 -2.94 12.20
C ARG A 238 6.06 -3.57 10.89
N LYS A 239 6.54 -4.81 10.97
CA LYS A 239 6.79 -5.63 9.79
C LYS A 239 5.54 -6.45 9.45
N ALA A 240 5.06 -6.32 8.22
CA ALA A 240 4.03 -7.20 7.67
C ALA A 240 4.72 -8.41 7.04
N ASN A 241 5.05 -9.39 7.87
CA ASN A 241 5.79 -10.57 7.44
C ASN A 241 4.97 -11.46 6.50
N PHE A 242 3.65 -11.40 6.60
CA PHE A 242 2.74 -12.17 5.76
C PHE A 242 1.39 -11.46 5.62
N VAL A 243 0.60 -11.85 4.62
CA VAL A 243 -0.77 -11.38 4.43
C VAL A 243 -1.68 -11.78 5.59
N THR A 244 -2.77 -11.05 5.81
CA THR A 244 -3.75 -11.33 6.89
C THR A 244 -4.61 -12.55 6.61
N HIS A 245 -4.76 -12.95 5.35
CA HIS A 245 -5.52 -14.12 4.93
C HIS A 245 -4.76 -15.42 5.12
N THR A 246 -5.47 -16.50 5.37
CA THR A 246 -4.87 -17.83 5.47
C THR A 246 -4.58 -18.36 4.08
N ILE A 247 -3.31 -18.66 3.80
CA ILE A 247 -2.85 -19.23 2.54
C ILE A 247 -2.44 -20.68 2.79
N ALA A 248 -3.00 -21.61 2.02
CA ALA A 248 -2.63 -23.02 2.03
C ALA A 248 -1.77 -23.31 0.80
N SER A 249 -0.51 -23.69 1.02
CA SER A 249 0.42 -24.10 -0.04
C SER A 249 1.43 -25.09 0.51
N SER A 250 1.81 -26.07 -0.31
CA SER A 250 2.92 -27.00 -0.02
C SER A 250 4.30 -26.42 -0.36
N ASN A 251 4.34 -25.30 -1.10
CA ASN A 251 5.59 -24.62 -1.43
C ASN A 251 6.01 -23.72 -0.27
N ALA A 252 7.21 -24.00 0.27
CA ALA A 252 7.78 -23.25 1.39
C ALA A 252 8.02 -21.76 1.06
N ASP A 253 8.37 -21.44 -0.18
CA ASP A 253 8.62 -20.04 -0.60
C ASP A 253 7.34 -19.20 -0.56
N ILE A 254 6.20 -19.79 -0.94
CA ILE A 254 4.89 -19.11 -0.90
C ILE A 254 4.45 -18.86 0.56
N THR A 255 4.79 -19.77 1.47
CA THR A 255 4.39 -19.69 2.88
C THR A 255 5.45 -19.04 3.77
N ALA A 256 6.57 -18.62 3.20
CA ALA A 256 7.62 -17.91 3.91
C ALA A 256 7.10 -16.60 4.50
N LYS A 257 7.33 -16.42 5.80
CA LYS A 257 6.88 -15.21 6.52
C LYS A 257 7.96 -14.13 6.53
N ASN A 258 8.43 -13.76 5.34
CA ASN A 258 9.49 -12.79 5.11
C ASN A 258 9.03 -11.57 4.30
N GLY A 259 7.75 -11.50 3.94
CA GLY A 259 7.16 -10.38 3.19
C GLY A 259 7.37 -10.42 1.67
N ASP A 260 8.23 -11.29 1.16
CA ASP A 260 8.59 -11.30 -0.27
C ASP A 260 7.40 -11.58 -1.18
N MET A 261 6.48 -12.45 -0.74
CA MET A 261 5.33 -12.88 -1.52
C MET A 261 4.07 -12.05 -1.26
N ASN A 262 4.10 -11.10 -0.34
CA ASN A 262 2.89 -10.39 0.10
C ASN A 262 2.16 -9.66 -1.04
N THR A 263 2.89 -9.05 -1.95
CA THR A 263 2.31 -8.33 -3.10
C THR A 263 1.61 -9.28 -4.06
N ILE A 264 2.23 -10.42 -4.39
CA ILE A 264 1.63 -11.46 -5.25
C ILE A 264 0.41 -12.08 -4.59
N LEU A 265 0.54 -12.42 -3.30
CA LEU A 265 -0.58 -12.97 -2.52
C LEU A 265 -1.73 -11.97 -2.39
N GLY A 266 -1.42 -10.69 -2.21
CA GLY A 266 -2.42 -9.62 -2.19
C GLY A 266 -3.19 -9.51 -3.51
N LEU A 267 -2.52 -9.61 -4.64
CA LEU A 267 -3.16 -9.63 -5.96
C LEU A 267 -4.06 -10.85 -6.13
N LEU A 268 -3.60 -12.04 -5.71
CA LEU A 268 -4.41 -13.27 -5.76
C LEU A 268 -5.64 -13.19 -4.86
N ILE A 269 -5.52 -12.62 -3.66
CA ILE A 269 -6.65 -12.42 -2.74
C ILE A 269 -7.67 -11.44 -3.32
N LYS A 270 -7.21 -10.43 -4.07
CA LYS A 270 -8.06 -9.42 -4.69
C LYS A 270 -8.83 -9.95 -5.90
N GLY A 271 -8.33 -11.00 -6.57
CA GLY A 271 -8.95 -11.59 -7.75
C GLY A 271 -10.32 -12.18 -7.44
N GLU A 272 -11.30 -11.85 -8.27
CA GLU A 272 -12.70 -12.33 -8.15
C GLU A 272 -12.98 -13.51 -9.10
N MET A 273 -12.19 -13.64 -10.18
CA MET A 273 -12.36 -14.69 -11.17
C MET A 273 -11.42 -15.88 -10.90
N ASN A 274 -12.02 -17.08 -10.87
CA ASN A 274 -11.22 -18.31 -10.77
C ASN A 274 -10.59 -18.66 -12.13
N CYS A 275 -9.33 -18.34 -12.30
CA CYS A 275 -8.55 -18.65 -13.51
C CYS A 275 -7.83 -20.01 -13.44
N ALA A 276 -7.90 -20.71 -12.30
CA ALA A 276 -7.18 -21.97 -12.06
C ALA A 276 -7.97 -23.23 -12.49
N GLY A 277 -9.18 -23.07 -13.01
CA GLY A 277 -10.07 -24.17 -13.36
C GLY A 277 -11.14 -24.48 -12.30
N PRO A 278 -11.81 -25.61 -12.35
CA PRO A 278 -12.86 -25.96 -11.41
C PRO A 278 -12.31 -26.03 -9.98
N GLU A 279 -13.15 -25.65 -9.01
CA GLU A 279 -12.78 -25.66 -7.60
C GLU A 279 -12.23 -27.02 -7.17
N TYR A 280 -11.08 -26.99 -6.47
CA TYR A 280 -10.50 -28.19 -5.89
C TYR A 280 -11.44 -28.72 -4.81
N ASN A 281 -12.09 -29.86 -5.08
CA ASN A 281 -12.91 -30.57 -4.09
C ASN A 281 -12.02 -31.58 -3.36
N PRO A 282 -11.63 -31.34 -2.09
CA PRO A 282 -10.78 -32.27 -1.35
C PRO A 282 -11.41 -33.66 -1.12
N ALA A 283 -12.73 -33.79 -1.32
CA ALA A 283 -13.41 -35.09 -1.29
C ALA A 283 -13.23 -35.91 -2.57
N GLN A 284 -12.74 -35.33 -3.66
CA GLN A 284 -12.44 -35.98 -4.94
C GLN A 284 -11.00 -36.44 -5.08
N SER A 285 -10.15 -36.33 -4.06
CA SER A 285 -8.72 -36.66 -4.12
C SER A 285 -8.39 -38.17 -4.21
N ASN A 286 -9.33 -39.03 -4.58
CA ASN A 286 -9.12 -40.47 -4.72
C ASN A 286 -9.26 -41.03 -6.14
N LEU A 287 -8.94 -40.25 -7.16
CA LEU A 287 -8.88 -40.80 -8.51
C LEU A 287 -7.69 -40.24 -9.28
N PHE A 288 -6.54 -40.89 -9.08
CA PHE A 288 -5.51 -40.91 -10.10
C PHE A 288 -5.98 -41.80 -11.23
N ASN A 289 -6.66 -41.27 -12.18
CA ASN A 289 -6.71 -41.84 -13.53
C ASN A 289 -5.82 -40.97 -14.42
N ASN A 290 -4.67 -41.51 -14.73
CA ASN A 290 -3.81 -41.05 -15.84
C ASN A 290 -4.52 -41.36 -17.14
N GLU A 291 -5.41 -40.52 -17.60
CA GLU A 291 -5.83 -40.44 -19.01
C GLU A 291 -6.64 -39.14 -19.19
N ASP A 292 -6.30 -38.41 -20.26
CA ASP A 292 -6.92 -37.16 -20.72
C ASP A 292 -6.39 -35.83 -20.21
N ILE A 293 -5.13 -35.52 -20.63
CA ILE A 293 -4.79 -34.14 -20.93
C ILE A 293 -5.41 -33.83 -22.31
N ALA A 294 -6.68 -33.49 -22.29
CA ALA A 294 -7.33 -32.89 -23.48
C ALA A 294 -7.00 -31.41 -23.49
N VAL A 295 -6.26 -31.02 -24.52
CA VAL A 295 -6.05 -29.62 -24.93
C VAL A 295 -7.42 -28.96 -25.06
N ALA A 296 -7.71 -27.94 -24.26
CA ALA A 296 -8.93 -27.17 -24.33
C ALA A 296 -8.98 -26.40 -25.66
N THR A 297 -9.88 -26.80 -26.53
CA THR A 297 -10.32 -26.03 -27.69
C THR A 297 -11.23 -24.87 -27.24
N PRO A 298 -11.22 -23.71 -27.92
CA PRO A 298 -12.03 -22.56 -27.55
C PRO A 298 -13.52 -22.88 -27.61
N ILE A 299 -14.23 -22.65 -26.54
CA ILE A 299 -15.69 -22.81 -26.50
C ILE A 299 -16.33 -21.53 -27.03
N ASP A 300 -17.09 -21.74 -28.09
CA ASP A 300 -17.94 -20.77 -28.73
C ASP A 300 -18.97 -20.19 -27.74
N GLN A 301 -19.13 -18.87 -27.77
CA GLN A 301 -20.07 -18.14 -26.94
C GLN A 301 -21.50 -18.44 -27.37
N GLN A 302 -22.25 -19.17 -26.56
CA GLN A 302 -23.71 -19.12 -26.60
C GLN A 302 -24.23 -18.58 -25.25
N GLN A 303 -24.69 -17.36 -25.33
CA GLN A 303 -25.46 -16.69 -24.27
C GLN A 303 -26.73 -17.45 -23.95
N GLN A 304 -26.90 -17.86 -22.69
CA GLN A 304 -28.23 -18.17 -22.14
C GLN A 304 -28.54 -17.18 -21.00
N PRO A 305 -29.77 -16.68 -20.95
CA PRO A 305 -30.18 -15.67 -19.99
C PRO A 305 -30.35 -16.24 -18.59
N TYR A 306 -29.71 -15.60 -17.63
CA TYR A 306 -29.75 -15.90 -16.19
C TYR A 306 -31.11 -15.44 -15.63
N THR A 307 -31.91 -16.36 -15.12
CA THR A 307 -33.11 -16.06 -14.31
C THR A 307 -32.72 -16.17 -12.82
N PRO A 308 -32.96 -15.15 -12.00
CA PRO A 308 -32.65 -15.25 -10.58
C PRO A 308 -33.72 -16.07 -9.85
N SER A 309 -33.32 -17.19 -9.26
CA SER A 309 -34.15 -17.97 -8.35
C SER A 309 -34.10 -17.32 -6.95
N SER A 310 -35.22 -16.71 -6.57
CA SER A 310 -35.49 -16.20 -5.24
C SER A 310 -35.73 -17.35 -4.26
N THR A 311 -34.86 -17.55 -3.31
CA THR A 311 -35.17 -18.32 -2.10
C THR A 311 -34.93 -17.45 -0.88
N THR A 312 -35.99 -16.76 -0.48
CA THR A 312 -36.10 -16.02 0.78
C THR A 312 -36.10 -16.99 1.94
N ARG A 313 -35.05 -17.05 2.73
CA ARG A 313 -35.08 -17.57 4.09
C ARG A 313 -35.36 -16.42 5.04
N GLN A 314 -36.57 -16.33 5.53
CA GLN A 314 -36.96 -15.48 6.67
C GLN A 314 -36.21 -15.92 7.92
N GLY A 315 -35.21 -15.14 8.32
CA GLY A 315 -34.67 -15.13 9.67
C GLY A 315 -35.66 -14.38 10.58
N GLN A 316 -36.19 -15.04 11.60
CA GLN A 316 -36.99 -14.41 12.64
C GLN A 316 -36.13 -13.38 13.36
N GLY A 317 -36.43 -12.10 13.15
CA GLY A 317 -35.82 -11.00 13.89
C GLY A 317 -36.32 -11.02 15.33
N ILE A 318 -35.39 -11.09 16.28
CA ILE A 318 -35.66 -10.83 17.71
C ILE A 318 -36.07 -9.36 17.83
N VAL A 319 -37.32 -9.13 18.17
CA VAL A 319 -37.86 -7.77 18.43
C VAL A 319 -37.30 -7.32 19.79
N PRO A 320 -36.47 -6.25 19.86
CA PRO A 320 -35.91 -5.79 21.13
C PRO A 320 -37.00 -5.31 22.04
N THR A 321 -36.89 -5.64 23.35
CA THR A 321 -37.81 -5.25 24.41
C THR A 321 -37.84 -3.72 24.62
N PRO A 322 -38.92 -3.15 25.16
CA PRO A 322 -38.99 -1.72 25.39
C PRO A 322 -37.89 -1.16 26.29
N GLU A 323 -37.33 -1.99 27.16
CA GLU A 323 -36.19 -1.61 28.04
C GLU A 323 -34.86 -1.56 27.26
N GLU A 324 -34.64 -2.49 26.34
CA GLU A 324 -33.46 -2.49 25.47
C GLU A 324 -33.46 -1.30 24.50
N LYS A 325 -34.63 -0.91 23.99
CA LYS A 325 -34.78 0.32 23.19
C LYS A 325 -34.46 1.59 24.00
N LYS A 326 -34.90 1.69 25.25
CA LYS A 326 -34.57 2.84 26.11
C LYS A 326 -33.06 2.90 26.43
N LYS A 327 -32.45 1.75 26.65
CA LYS A 327 -31.00 1.67 26.96
C LYS A 327 -30.16 2.05 25.74
N ALA A 328 -30.54 1.56 24.55
CA ALA A 328 -29.88 1.90 23.30
C ALA A 328 -30.03 3.40 22.94
N GLU A 329 -31.19 3.99 23.22
CA GLU A 329 -31.45 5.41 22.98
C GLU A 329 -30.68 6.32 23.97
N ALA A 330 -30.54 5.90 25.22
CA ALA A 330 -29.76 6.62 26.24
C ALA A 330 -28.23 6.54 25.90
N GLU A 331 -27.77 5.41 25.39
CA GLU A 331 -26.38 5.22 24.98
C GLU A 331 -26.05 6.01 23.69
N ARG A 332 -27.01 6.09 22.74
CA ARG A 332 -26.88 6.93 21.55
C ARG A 332 -26.79 8.42 21.91
N ARG A 333 -27.63 8.92 22.85
CA ARG A 333 -27.57 10.31 23.31
C ARG A 333 -26.25 10.65 24.00
N LYS A 334 -25.68 9.72 24.76
CA LYS A 334 -24.36 9.92 25.39
C LYS A 334 -23.25 10.02 24.34
N ARG A 335 -23.28 9.16 23.32
CA ARG A 335 -22.30 9.23 22.20
C ARG A 335 -22.43 10.54 21.41
N GLU A 336 -23.66 10.96 21.10
CA GLU A 336 -23.91 12.22 20.41
C GLU A 336 -23.44 13.45 21.23
N GLU A 337 -23.51 13.38 22.55
CA GLU A 337 -23.02 14.45 23.44
C GLU A 337 -21.48 14.44 23.56
N GLU A 338 -20.85 13.26 23.59
CA GLU A 338 -19.40 13.11 23.57
C GLU A 338 -18.83 13.57 22.23
N GLU A 339 -19.43 13.19 21.10
CA GLU A 339 -19.01 13.66 19.77
C GLU A 339 -19.16 15.18 19.62
N ARG A 340 -20.21 15.78 20.20
CA ARG A 340 -20.36 17.24 20.16
C ARG A 340 -19.27 17.94 20.95
N LYS A 341 -18.91 17.44 22.13
CA LYS A 341 -17.81 18.00 22.93
C LYS A 341 -16.47 17.88 22.26
N LEU A 342 -16.21 16.73 21.62
CA LEU A 342 -14.97 16.53 20.84
C LEU A 342 -14.88 17.52 19.67
N ARG A 343 -16.00 17.77 19.00
CA ARG A 343 -16.07 18.71 17.86
C ARG A 343 -15.87 20.15 18.32
N GLU A 344 -16.44 20.53 19.47
CA GLU A 344 -16.22 21.85 20.07
C GLU A 344 -14.76 22.08 20.51
N GLU A 345 -14.09 21.02 21.01
CA GLU A 345 -12.66 21.07 21.34
C GLU A 345 -11.76 21.13 20.09
N GLU A 346 -12.10 20.40 19.00
CA GLU A 346 -11.39 20.48 17.73
C GLU A 346 -11.51 21.88 17.11
N GLU A 347 -12.71 22.46 17.08
CA GLU A 347 -12.92 23.81 16.58
C GLU A 347 -12.20 24.89 17.40
N ALA A 348 -12.09 24.70 18.72
CA ALA A 348 -11.33 25.61 19.56
C ALA A 348 -9.82 25.53 19.26
N ARG A 349 -9.31 24.32 19.04
CA ARG A 349 -7.92 24.06 18.66
C ARG A 349 -7.57 24.61 17.26
N GLU A 350 -8.49 24.48 16.30
CA GLU A 350 -8.31 25.05 14.98
C GLU A 350 -8.25 26.59 15.01
N ARG A 351 -9.09 27.23 15.83
CA ARG A 351 -9.05 28.69 16.00
C ARG A 351 -7.74 29.17 16.65
N GLU A 352 -7.23 28.45 17.64
CA GLU A 352 -5.90 28.76 18.21
C GLU A 352 -4.78 28.62 17.18
N LEU A 353 -4.83 27.56 16.35
CA LEU A 353 -3.84 27.33 15.29
C LEU A 353 -3.93 28.40 14.17
N GLU A 354 -5.12 28.85 13.82
CA GLU A 354 -5.31 29.94 12.86
C GLU A 354 -4.80 31.28 13.40
N GLU A 355 -5.01 31.54 14.70
CA GLU A 355 -4.46 32.74 15.34
C GLU A 355 -2.93 32.70 15.43
N GLU A 356 -2.36 31.52 15.65
CA GLU A 356 -0.91 31.32 15.64
C GLU A 356 -0.31 31.46 14.23
N LYS A 357 -0.97 30.92 13.21
CA LYS A 357 -0.61 31.12 11.80
C LYS A 357 -0.71 32.59 11.37
N ARG A 358 -1.72 33.32 11.81
CA ARG A 358 -1.84 34.77 11.57
C ARG A 358 -0.71 35.54 12.24
N ARG A 359 -0.31 35.17 13.46
CA ARG A 359 0.80 35.78 14.17
C ARG A 359 2.15 35.51 13.53
N ASN A 360 2.35 34.31 12.95
CA ASN A 360 3.59 33.91 12.28
C ASN A 360 3.65 34.31 10.78
N SER A 361 2.51 34.66 10.15
CA SER A 361 2.45 35.05 8.73
C SER A 361 3.15 36.37 8.42
N PHE A 362 3.50 37.18 9.42
CA PHE A 362 4.27 38.41 9.21
C PHE A 362 5.75 38.14 8.90
N TRP A 363 6.30 36.96 9.27
CA TRP A 363 7.69 36.58 9.07
C TRP A 363 7.95 35.70 7.83
N ASN A 364 6.88 35.15 7.20
CA ASN A 364 7.03 34.22 6.07
C ASN A 364 6.90 34.86 4.68
N LYS A 365 6.82 36.19 4.56
CA LYS A 365 6.81 36.88 3.25
C LYS A 365 8.17 36.96 2.55
N PHE A 366 9.24 36.39 3.10
CA PHE A 366 10.58 36.47 2.53
C PHE A 366 11.19 35.16 2.04
N SER A 367 10.48 34.04 2.07
CA SER A 367 11.02 32.77 1.58
C SER A 367 10.02 32.03 0.69
N MET A 368 9.65 32.66 -0.40
CA MET A 368 8.85 31.99 -1.44
C MET A 368 9.52 32.18 -2.80
N VAL A 369 10.51 31.35 -3.07
CA VAL A 369 10.90 30.96 -4.42
C VAL A 369 11.34 29.51 -4.38
N VAL A 370 10.69 28.70 -5.26
CA VAL A 370 11.09 27.37 -5.75
C VAL A 370 10.70 26.19 -4.86
N PHE A 371 9.59 25.53 -5.18
CA PHE A 371 9.57 24.17 -5.74
C PHE A 371 8.13 23.83 -6.18
N SER A 372 7.89 24.08 -7.45
CA SER A 372 6.77 23.51 -8.21
C SER A 372 7.27 22.25 -8.89
N LEU A 373 6.41 21.23 -8.92
CA LEU A 373 6.43 20.06 -9.82
C LEU A 373 7.41 18.94 -9.47
N SER A 374 6.90 17.92 -8.80
CA SER A 374 7.33 16.56 -9.12
C SER A 374 6.19 15.81 -9.83
N LEU A 375 6.24 15.83 -11.14
CA LEU A 375 5.57 14.86 -12.00
C LEU A 375 6.34 13.55 -11.85
N ILE A 376 5.72 12.58 -11.20
CA ILE A 376 6.25 11.22 -11.15
C ILE A 376 5.91 10.56 -12.48
N HIS A 377 6.92 10.34 -13.31
CA HIS A 377 6.84 9.46 -14.48
C HIS A 377 7.19 8.05 -14.03
N ILE A 378 6.24 7.14 -14.12
CA ILE A 378 6.49 5.69 -14.11
C ILE A 378 6.40 5.21 -15.55
#